data_d1c553ff00236850188f9a84d88342c6
#
_entry.id   d1c553ff00236850188f9a84d88342c6
#
_cell.length_a   1.000
_cell.length_b   1.000
_cell.length_c   1.000
_cell.angle_alpha   90.00
_cell.angle_beta   90.00
_cell.angle_gamma   90.00
#
_symmetry.space_group_name_H-M   'P 1'
#
loop_
_entity.id
_entity.type
_entity.pdbx_description
1 polymer ?
#
loop_
_entity_poly.entity_id
_entity_poly.type
_entity_poly.pdbx_seq_one_letter_code
_entity_poly.pdbx_strand_id
1 'polypeptide(L)'
;MGLRSSVAVVALVAFAATTAPAGQRPAAPPKLPEHLVGVWQLNAAKSRYFPGPGPIMETRTYIREGEDVVGIIQRTFQDGRRERIEYTANFDREYPVMGTDDYDHVTLKRIDEYTSEAVLSHAGRVYGTARRVIANDNKSMTITFRRQNETGPSVYNVVYYDRIALKPGEPQ
;
A
#
# COMPACT_ATOMS: atom_id res chain seq x y z
N MET A 1 -78.11 -51.21 5.11
CA MET A 1 -77.89 -49.88 5.84
C MET A 1 -76.45 -49.89 6.31
N GLY A 2 -75.59 -49.29 5.54
CA GLY A 2 -74.13 -49.28 5.79
C GLY A 2 -73.68 -47.87 5.98
N LEU A 3 -73.18 -47.57 7.17
CA LEU A 3 -72.55 -46.27 7.52
C LEU A 3 -71.12 -46.26 7.00
N ARG A 4 -70.84 -45.32 6.11
CA ARG A 4 -69.49 -45.05 5.66
C ARG A 4 -68.88 -43.94 6.52
N SER A 5 -67.91 -44.28 7.36
CA SER A 5 -67.13 -43.34 8.11
C SER A 5 -66.00 -42.76 7.21
N SER A 6 -66.06 -41.46 6.95
CA SER A 6 -64.96 -40.71 6.25
C SER A 6 -63.91 -40.26 7.26
N VAL A 7 -62.71 -40.79 7.10
CA VAL A 7 -61.54 -40.33 7.87
C VAL A 7 -60.91 -39.14 7.12
N ALA A 8 -60.93 -37.98 7.74
CA ALA A 8 -60.24 -36.77 7.23
C ALA A 8 -58.77 -36.85 7.66
N VAL A 9 -57.86 -36.93 6.70
CA VAL A 9 -56.41 -36.79 6.91
C VAL A 9 -56.06 -35.31 6.89
N VAL A 10 -55.67 -34.77 8.03
CA VAL A 10 -55.12 -33.43 8.14
C VAL A 10 -53.61 -33.50 7.87
N ALA A 11 -53.17 -33.00 6.70
CA ALA A 11 -51.76 -32.88 6.37
C ALA A 11 -51.19 -31.62 7.05
N LEU A 12 -50.30 -31.82 8.01
CA LEU A 12 -49.54 -30.76 8.66
C LEU A 12 -48.37 -30.34 7.75
N VAL A 13 -48.47 -29.18 7.12
CA VAL A 13 -47.37 -28.60 6.31
C VAL A 13 -46.44 -27.88 7.28
N ALA A 14 -45.26 -28.46 7.55
CA ALA A 14 -44.21 -27.82 8.32
C ALA A 14 -43.46 -26.79 7.41
N PHE A 15 -43.63 -25.52 7.69
CA PHE A 15 -42.81 -24.44 7.09
C PHE A 15 -41.42 -24.47 7.75
N ALA A 16 -40.42 -24.95 7.03
CA ALA A 16 -39.02 -24.77 7.40
C ALA A 16 -38.61 -23.31 7.13
N ALA A 17 -38.43 -22.54 8.18
CA ALA A 17 -37.86 -21.19 8.08
C ALA A 17 -36.37 -21.34 7.72
N THR A 18 -36.00 -21.09 6.48
CA THR A 18 -34.62 -20.93 6.05
C THR A 18 -34.07 -19.60 6.59
N THR A 19 -33.26 -19.67 7.66
CA THR A 19 -32.48 -18.55 8.13
C THR A 19 -31.41 -18.25 7.08
N ALA A 20 -31.57 -17.14 6.35
CA ALA A 20 -30.53 -16.62 5.46
C ALA A 20 -29.27 -16.31 6.29
N PRO A 21 -28.05 -16.67 5.81
CA PRO A 21 -26.83 -16.29 6.50
C PRO A 21 -26.76 -14.76 6.59
N ALA A 22 -26.55 -14.26 7.82
CA ALA A 22 -26.34 -12.82 8.06
C ALA A 22 -25.21 -12.35 7.14
N GLY A 23 -25.54 -11.45 6.20
CA GLY A 23 -24.59 -10.88 5.26
C GLY A 23 -23.38 -10.33 6.01
N GLN A 24 -22.21 -10.87 5.76
CA GLN A 24 -20.96 -10.31 6.27
C GLN A 24 -20.87 -8.85 5.80
N ARG A 25 -20.93 -7.94 6.78
CA ARG A 25 -20.68 -6.52 6.53
C ARG A 25 -19.32 -6.42 5.85
N PRO A 26 -19.18 -5.71 4.71
CA PRO A 26 -17.89 -5.51 4.10
C PRO A 26 -16.89 -5.02 5.16
N ALA A 27 -15.73 -5.66 5.23
CA ALA A 27 -14.68 -5.23 6.14
C ALA A 27 -14.36 -3.75 5.86
N ALA A 28 -14.26 -2.94 6.92
CA ALA A 28 -13.87 -1.55 6.76
C ALA A 28 -12.52 -1.51 6.03
N PRO A 29 -12.32 -0.56 5.09
CA PRO A 29 -11.04 -0.46 4.37
C PRO A 29 -9.89 -0.35 5.38
N PRO A 30 -8.75 -0.98 5.11
CA PRO A 30 -7.62 -0.97 6.02
C PRO A 30 -7.14 0.47 6.22
N LYS A 31 -7.14 0.94 7.46
CA LYS A 31 -6.61 2.26 7.81
C LYS A 31 -5.11 2.31 7.54
N LEU A 32 -4.62 3.46 7.06
CA LEU A 32 -3.19 3.72 6.91
C LEU A 32 -2.45 3.46 8.23
N PRO A 33 -1.28 2.79 8.18
CA PRO A 33 -0.46 2.60 9.36
C PRO A 33 -0.03 3.97 9.91
N GLU A 34 -0.38 4.27 11.15
CA GLU A 34 0.05 5.51 11.82
C GLU A 34 1.57 5.64 11.87
N HIS A 35 2.26 4.51 11.93
CA HIS A 35 3.73 4.41 11.92
C HIS A 35 4.37 4.96 10.63
N LEU A 36 3.63 5.02 9.52
CA LEU A 36 4.14 5.55 8.26
C LEU A 36 4.26 7.07 8.26
N VAL A 37 3.29 7.76 8.87
CA VAL A 37 3.21 9.23 8.85
C VAL A 37 4.46 9.85 9.48
N GLY A 38 5.08 10.79 8.76
CA GLY A 38 6.29 11.48 9.20
C GLY A 38 7.31 11.66 8.09
N VAL A 39 8.50 12.07 8.45
CA VAL A 39 9.59 12.35 7.52
C VAL A 39 10.71 11.32 7.70
N TRP A 40 11.16 10.78 6.58
CA TRP A 40 12.13 9.71 6.50
C TRP A 40 13.29 10.14 5.59
N GLN A 41 14.49 10.08 6.10
CA GLN A 41 15.70 10.46 5.38
C GLN A 41 16.51 9.22 4.97
N LEU A 42 16.98 9.21 3.74
CA LEU A 42 17.85 8.18 3.20
C LEU A 42 19.10 7.99 4.08
N ASN A 43 19.35 6.76 4.48
CA ASN A 43 20.62 6.32 5.02
C ASN A 43 21.44 5.66 3.90
N ALA A 44 22.20 6.50 3.18
CA ALA A 44 22.96 6.06 2.01
C ALA A 44 24.02 4.99 2.38
N ALA A 45 24.62 5.09 3.58
CA ALA A 45 25.65 4.14 4.02
C ALA A 45 25.12 2.70 4.20
N LYS A 46 23.84 2.55 4.59
CA LYS A 46 23.17 1.26 4.75
C LYS A 46 22.50 0.76 3.49
N SER A 47 22.25 1.66 2.53
CA SER A 47 21.49 1.34 1.31
C SER A 47 22.33 0.66 0.24
N ARG A 48 21.67 -0.16 -0.58
CA ARG A 48 22.27 -0.88 -1.72
C ARG A 48 21.37 -0.71 -2.95
N TYR A 49 21.99 -0.40 -4.07
CA TYR A 49 21.35 -0.20 -5.37
C TYR A 49 21.99 -1.12 -6.40
N PHE A 50 21.16 -1.81 -7.16
CA PHE A 50 21.61 -2.64 -8.29
C PHE A 50 20.64 -2.51 -9.46
N PRO A 51 21.15 -2.15 -10.68
CA PRO A 51 22.46 -1.50 -10.90
C PRO A 51 22.49 -0.12 -10.25
N GLY A 52 23.64 0.24 -9.74
CA GLY A 52 23.89 1.56 -9.17
C GLY A 52 24.25 2.63 -10.20
N PRO A 53 24.46 3.88 -9.75
CA PRO A 53 24.27 4.40 -8.40
C PRO A 53 22.81 4.81 -8.11
N GLY A 54 22.45 4.83 -6.82
CA GLY A 54 21.19 5.43 -6.35
C GLY A 54 21.32 6.94 -6.11
N PRO A 55 20.27 7.59 -5.57
CA PRO A 55 20.33 8.98 -5.15
C PRO A 55 21.35 9.15 -4.01
N ILE A 56 22.00 10.31 -3.99
CA ILE A 56 22.89 10.70 -2.88
C ILE A 56 22.13 11.25 -1.69
N MET A 57 20.95 11.81 -1.93
CA MET A 57 20.00 12.28 -0.93
C MET A 57 18.59 11.90 -1.34
N GLU A 58 17.79 11.45 -0.39
CA GLU A 58 16.35 11.26 -0.58
C GLU A 58 15.63 11.53 0.74
N THR A 59 14.54 12.27 0.65
CA THR A 59 13.59 12.45 1.75
C THR A 59 12.22 11.98 1.31
N ARG A 60 11.55 11.23 2.16
CA ARG A 60 10.16 10.80 1.99
C ARG A 60 9.32 11.39 3.09
N THR A 61 8.31 12.16 2.72
CA THR A 61 7.32 12.69 3.65
C THR A 61 5.99 11.98 3.41
N TYR A 62 5.40 11.47 4.47
CA TYR A 62 4.07 10.88 4.43
C TYR A 62 3.15 11.64 5.37
N ILE A 63 2.07 12.18 4.81
CA ILE A 63 1.07 12.99 5.51
C ILE A 63 -0.26 12.26 5.43
N ARG A 64 -1.01 12.22 6.52
CA ARG A 64 -2.38 11.71 6.51
C ARG A 64 -3.33 12.80 6.06
N GLU A 65 -4.16 12.49 5.06
CA GLU A 65 -5.24 13.34 4.60
C GLU A 65 -6.56 12.53 4.59
N GLY A 66 -7.32 12.64 5.68
CA GLY A 66 -8.50 11.79 5.88
C GLY A 66 -8.13 10.31 5.97
N GLU A 67 -8.61 9.51 5.02
CA GLU A 67 -8.30 8.08 4.87
C GLU A 67 -7.13 7.81 3.92
N ASP A 68 -6.64 8.84 3.24
CA ASP A 68 -5.56 8.75 2.26
C ASP A 68 -4.20 9.10 2.88
N VAL A 69 -3.14 8.77 2.18
CA VAL A 69 -1.78 9.23 2.43
C VAL A 69 -1.29 10.07 1.25
N VAL A 70 -0.79 11.25 1.57
CA VAL A 70 0.02 12.02 0.63
C VAL A 70 1.46 11.57 0.81
N GLY A 71 2.06 11.04 -0.26
CA GLY A 71 3.47 10.67 -0.32
C GLY A 71 4.24 11.68 -1.16
N ILE A 72 5.26 12.29 -0.57
CA ILE A 72 6.17 13.22 -1.24
C ILE A 72 7.57 12.64 -1.16
N ILE A 73 8.20 12.41 -2.30
CA ILE A 73 9.55 11.86 -2.40
C ILE A 73 10.42 12.87 -3.12
N GLN A 74 11.46 13.37 -2.45
CA GLN A 74 12.43 14.31 -3.02
C GLN A 74 13.78 13.62 -3.10
N ARG A 75 14.38 13.62 -4.29
CA ARG A 75 15.66 12.95 -4.56
C ARG A 75 16.66 13.92 -5.16
N THR A 76 17.93 13.72 -4.85
CA THR A 76 19.07 14.36 -5.52
C THR A 76 20.06 13.28 -5.91
N PHE A 77 20.49 13.28 -7.17
CA PHE A 77 21.46 12.34 -7.73
C PHE A 77 22.85 12.98 -7.80
N GLN A 78 23.86 12.14 -8.05
CA GLN A 78 25.27 12.58 -8.08
C GLN A 78 25.57 13.58 -9.22
N ASP A 79 24.82 13.51 -10.31
CA ASP A 79 24.87 14.44 -11.45
C ASP A 79 24.18 15.80 -11.19
N GLY A 80 23.61 15.98 -9.99
CA GLY A 80 22.87 17.19 -9.60
C GLY A 80 21.39 17.17 -10.00
N ARG A 81 20.92 16.15 -10.72
CA ARG A 81 19.51 16.00 -11.07
C ARG A 81 18.67 15.84 -9.81
N ARG A 82 17.51 16.50 -9.81
CA ARG A 82 16.53 16.45 -8.72
C ARG A 82 15.20 15.94 -9.23
N GLU A 83 14.55 15.16 -8.39
CA GLU A 83 13.19 14.67 -8.64
C GLU A 83 12.31 14.99 -7.45
N ARG A 84 11.04 15.31 -7.71
CA ARG A 84 9.98 15.43 -6.72
C ARG A 84 8.79 14.62 -7.20
N ILE A 85 8.54 13.51 -6.55
CA ILE A 85 7.47 12.56 -6.87
C ILE A 85 6.38 12.70 -5.83
N GLU A 86 5.14 12.82 -6.28
CA GLU A 86 3.97 12.98 -5.41
C GLU A 86 2.83 12.05 -5.79
N TYR A 87 2.13 11.58 -4.78
CA TYR A 87 0.87 10.86 -4.95
C TYR A 87 -0.02 11.04 -3.72
N THR A 88 -1.35 10.95 -3.94
CA THR A 88 -2.34 10.80 -2.86
C THR A 88 -3.04 9.47 -3.09
N ALA A 89 -2.93 8.55 -2.14
CA ALA A 89 -3.38 7.17 -2.33
C ALA A 89 -3.94 6.55 -1.04
N ASN A 90 -4.88 5.64 -1.22
CA ASN A 90 -5.34 4.70 -0.21
C ASN A 90 -4.94 3.28 -0.62
N PHE A 91 -5.37 2.25 0.13
CA PHE A 91 -5.10 0.85 -0.20
C PHE A 91 -6.04 0.28 -1.26
N ASP A 92 -5.56 -0.77 -1.94
CA ASP A 92 -6.30 -1.67 -2.81
C ASP A 92 -6.92 -1.03 -4.07
N ARG A 93 -6.48 0.18 -4.44
CA ARG A 93 -6.83 0.85 -5.70
C ARG A 93 -5.61 1.48 -6.34
N GLU A 94 -5.70 1.72 -7.63
CA GLU A 94 -4.68 2.41 -8.40
C GLU A 94 -4.89 3.92 -8.35
N TYR A 95 -3.80 4.66 -8.12
CA TYR A 95 -3.79 6.12 -8.00
C TYR A 95 -2.69 6.73 -8.87
N PRO A 96 -2.91 7.92 -9.44
CA PRO A 96 -1.91 8.60 -10.25
C PRO A 96 -0.70 9.03 -9.41
N VAL A 97 0.45 9.03 -10.06
CA VAL A 97 1.73 9.54 -9.55
C VAL A 97 2.22 10.64 -10.46
N MET A 98 2.76 11.69 -9.88
CA MET A 98 3.31 12.85 -10.60
C MET A 98 4.80 13.02 -10.29
N GLY A 99 5.52 13.67 -11.21
CA GLY A 99 6.90 14.09 -11.00
C GLY A 99 7.97 13.06 -11.32
N THR A 100 7.61 12.00 -12.05
CA THR A 100 8.56 11.04 -12.62
C THR A 100 8.03 10.49 -13.95
N ASP A 101 8.94 10.14 -14.86
CA ASP A 101 8.63 9.49 -16.12
C ASP A 101 8.73 7.96 -16.01
N ASP A 102 9.21 7.44 -14.91
CA ASP A 102 9.43 6.01 -14.69
C ASP A 102 8.12 5.23 -14.54
N TYR A 103 7.14 5.81 -13.84
CA TYR A 103 5.83 5.22 -13.58
C TYR A 103 4.79 6.31 -13.35
N ASP A 104 3.56 6.04 -13.73
CA ASP A 104 2.44 6.99 -13.71
C ASP A 104 1.36 6.64 -12.68
N HIS A 105 1.37 5.41 -12.14
CA HIS A 105 0.40 4.96 -11.15
C HIS A 105 1.04 4.14 -10.02
N VAL A 106 0.35 4.12 -8.88
CA VAL A 106 0.69 3.29 -7.72
C VAL A 106 -0.55 2.60 -7.16
N THR A 107 -0.42 1.32 -6.85
CA THR A 107 -1.39 0.56 -6.04
C THR A 107 -0.72 0.17 -4.73
N LEU A 108 -1.30 0.61 -3.61
CA LEU A 108 -0.80 0.27 -2.27
C LEU A 108 -1.57 -0.93 -1.71
N LYS A 109 -0.86 -1.83 -1.04
CA LYS A 109 -1.43 -2.96 -0.33
C LYS A 109 -0.89 -3.01 1.10
N ARG A 110 -1.78 -3.08 2.08
CA ARG A 110 -1.39 -3.33 3.46
C ARG A 110 -1.18 -4.82 3.67
N ILE A 111 -0.03 -5.21 4.22
CA ILE A 111 0.27 -6.60 4.61
C ILE A 111 0.01 -6.78 6.10
N ASP A 112 0.56 -5.89 6.92
CA ASP A 112 0.35 -5.83 8.37
C ASP A 112 0.50 -4.39 8.88
N GLU A 113 0.62 -4.22 10.19
CA GLU A 113 0.72 -2.90 10.84
C GLU A 113 1.98 -2.13 10.43
N TYR A 114 3.08 -2.83 10.17
CA TYR A 114 4.40 -2.26 9.85
C TYR A 114 4.81 -2.47 8.41
N THR A 115 4.08 -3.30 7.67
CA THR A 115 4.46 -3.74 6.32
C THR A 115 3.41 -3.33 5.30
N SER A 116 3.86 -2.73 4.20
CA SER A 116 3.05 -2.49 3.01
C SER A 116 3.82 -2.79 1.73
N GLU A 117 3.08 -3.07 0.67
CA GLU A 117 3.60 -3.23 -0.68
C GLU A 117 3.03 -2.16 -1.59
N ALA A 118 3.80 -1.79 -2.60
CA ALA A 118 3.38 -0.93 -3.69
C ALA A 118 3.66 -1.63 -5.02
N VAL A 119 2.68 -1.64 -5.91
CA VAL A 119 2.87 -1.95 -7.32
C VAL A 119 2.92 -0.61 -8.05
N LEU A 120 3.98 -0.38 -8.79
CA LEU A 120 4.17 0.80 -9.63
C LEU A 120 3.87 0.40 -11.06
N SER A 121 3.05 1.17 -11.77
CA SER A 121 2.64 0.90 -13.13
C SER A 121 3.03 2.05 -14.05
N HIS A 122 3.32 1.74 -15.32
CA HIS A 122 3.54 2.71 -16.39
C HIS A 122 2.75 2.27 -17.62
N ALA A 123 1.90 3.16 -18.13
CA ALA A 123 1.02 2.88 -19.28
C ALA A 123 0.26 1.53 -19.13
N GLY A 124 -0.28 1.24 -17.94
CA GLY A 124 -1.04 0.04 -17.63
C GLY A 124 -0.22 -1.25 -17.48
N ARG A 125 1.13 -1.17 -17.48
CA ARG A 125 2.03 -2.30 -17.26
C ARG A 125 2.76 -2.15 -15.94
N VAL A 126 3.03 -3.25 -15.25
CA VAL A 126 3.82 -3.22 -14.02
C VAL A 126 5.24 -2.77 -14.34
N TYR A 127 5.63 -1.62 -13.79
CA TYR A 127 6.98 -1.10 -13.84
C TYR A 127 7.88 -1.76 -12.79
N GLY A 128 7.35 -1.94 -11.58
CA GLY A 128 8.09 -2.56 -10.49
C GLY A 128 7.26 -2.70 -9.22
N THR A 129 7.85 -3.36 -8.22
CA THR A 129 7.23 -3.57 -6.91
C THR A 129 8.14 -3.07 -5.81
N ALA A 130 7.55 -2.50 -4.77
CA ALA A 130 8.26 -2.06 -3.59
C ALA A 130 7.61 -2.65 -2.34
N ARG A 131 8.40 -3.29 -1.47
CA ARG A 131 7.98 -3.72 -0.14
C ARG A 131 8.60 -2.78 0.89
N ARG A 132 7.76 -2.17 1.69
CA ARG A 132 8.15 -1.27 2.77
C ARG A 132 7.92 -1.93 4.11
N VAL A 133 8.93 -1.89 4.99
CA VAL A 133 8.87 -2.38 6.36
C VAL A 133 9.35 -1.27 7.29
N ILE A 134 8.54 -0.91 8.27
CA ILE A 134 8.87 0.02 9.34
C ILE A 134 9.32 -0.81 10.55
N ALA A 135 10.41 -0.44 11.19
CA ALA A 135 10.87 -1.11 12.40
C ALA A 135 9.89 -0.86 13.57
N ASN A 136 9.77 -1.82 14.49
CA ASN A 136 8.82 -1.75 15.61
C ASN A 136 9.06 -0.57 16.55
N ASP A 137 10.29 -0.02 16.57
CA ASP A 137 10.63 1.18 17.33
C ASP A 137 10.26 2.48 16.61
N ASN A 138 9.70 2.40 15.40
CA ASN A 138 9.35 3.52 14.53
C ASN A 138 10.51 4.46 14.17
N LYS A 139 11.77 4.04 14.32
CA LYS A 139 12.95 4.89 14.04
C LYS A 139 13.55 4.66 12.68
N SER A 140 13.27 3.53 12.06
CA SER A 140 13.81 3.19 10.74
C SER A 140 12.78 2.54 9.84
N MET A 141 12.99 2.65 8.54
CA MET A 141 12.19 2.06 7.48
C MET A 141 13.11 1.45 6.42
N THR A 142 12.73 0.28 5.93
CA THR A 142 13.43 -0.36 4.80
C THR A 142 12.47 -0.47 3.63
N ILE A 143 12.92 -0.08 2.44
CA ILE A 143 12.19 -0.30 1.19
C ILE A 143 13.02 -1.21 0.29
N THR A 144 12.45 -2.37 -0.05
CA THR A 144 13.00 -3.27 -1.08
C THR A 144 12.25 -3.03 -2.37
N PHE A 145 12.93 -2.53 -3.39
CA PHE A 145 12.38 -2.32 -4.73
C PHE A 145 12.91 -3.36 -5.69
N ARG A 146 12.01 -3.88 -6.54
CA ARG A 146 12.34 -4.87 -7.59
C ARG A 146 11.68 -4.47 -8.90
N ARG A 147 12.44 -4.56 -9.98
CA ARG A 147 11.96 -4.44 -11.35
C ARG A 147 12.71 -5.43 -12.23
N GLN A 148 11.97 -6.22 -12.98
CA GLN A 148 12.55 -7.06 -14.02
C GLN A 148 12.51 -6.30 -15.33
N ASN A 149 13.67 -6.09 -15.94
CA ASN A 149 13.76 -5.48 -17.26
C ASN A 149 13.54 -6.55 -18.33
N GLU A 150 12.92 -6.18 -19.44
CA GLU A 150 12.78 -7.06 -20.62
C GLU A 150 14.16 -7.36 -21.24
N THR A 151 15.06 -6.39 -21.16
CA THR A 151 16.45 -6.50 -21.63
C THR A 151 17.39 -5.90 -20.59
N GLY A 152 18.55 -6.52 -20.38
CA GLY A 152 19.55 -6.05 -19.40
C GLY A 152 19.30 -6.51 -17.97
N PRO A 153 20.07 -6.00 -17.01
CA PRO A 153 19.99 -6.45 -15.62
C PRO A 153 18.70 -6.00 -14.95
N SER A 154 18.12 -6.87 -14.12
CA SER A 154 17.00 -6.53 -13.25
C SER A 154 17.44 -5.53 -12.19
N VAL A 155 16.52 -4.66 -11.75
CA VAL A 155 16.77 -3.72 -10.65
C VAL A 155 16.42 -4.39 -9.32
N TYR A 156 17.32 -4.28 -8.37
CA TYR A 156 17.11 -4.74 -7.00
C TYR A 156 17.75 -3.75 -6.03
N ASN A 157 16.92 -3.00 -5.33
CA ASN A 157 17.38 -2.00 -4.36
C ASN A 157 16.89 -2.36 -2.97
N VAL A 158 17.77 -2.23 -1.98
CA VAL A 158 17.42 -2.27 -0.55
C VAL A 158 17.82 -0.95 0.05
N VAL A 159 16.83 -0.13 0.37
CA VAL A 159 17.02 1.26 0.76
C VAL A 159 16.57 1.46 2.20
N TYR A 160 17.46 1.98 3.02
CA TYR A 160 17.23 2.26 4.43
C TYR A 160 16.97 3.74 4.65
N TYR A 161 16.02 4.03 5.52
CA TYR A 161 15.67 5.38 5.93
C TYR A 161 15.66 5.47 7.45
N ASP A 162 16.16 6.56 7.98
CA ASP A 162 16.02 6.93 9.37
C ASP A 162 14.87 7.95 9.49
N ARG A 163 14.05 7.82 10.54
CA ARG A 163 13.01 8.82 10.83
C ARG A 163 13.69 10.08 11.36
N ILE A 164 13.37 11.22 10.79
CA ILE A 164 13.81 12.50 11.32
C ILE A 164 12.70 13.19 12.09
N ALA A 165 13.05 13.80 13.23
CA ALA A 165 12.13 14.64 13.97
C ALA A 165 11.95 15.95 13.20
N LEU A 166 10.69 16.33 12.96
CA LEU A 166 10.39 17.67 12.44
C LEU A 166 10.78 18.69 13.53
N LYS A 167 11.56 19.71 13.16
CA LYS A 167 11.83 20.82 14.06
C LYS A 167 10.51 21.57 14.32
N PRO A 168 10.23 21.99 15.55
CA PRO A 168 9.08 22.84 15.84
C PRO A 168 9.11 24.10 14.93
N GLY A 169 8.04 24.27 14.10
CA GLY A 169 7.91 25.43 13.21
C GLY A 169 8.26 25.21 11.74
N GLU A 170 8.71 24.02 11.32
CA GLU A 170 8.78 23.68 9.88
C GLU A 170 7.38 23.29 9.37
N PRO A 171 6.89 23.88 8.26
CA PRO A 171 5.62 23.51 7.66
C PRO A 171 5.66 22.05 7.19
N GLN A 172 4.57 21.35 7.42
CA GLN A 172 4.32 19.98 6.93
C GLN A 172 3.95 19.98 5.46
#